data_f59175e5100b2d7b77b76103b8663275
#
_entry.id   f59175e5100b2d7b77b76103b8663275
#
_cell.length_a   1.000
_cell.length_b   1.000
_cell.length_c   1.000
_cell.angle_alpha   90.00
_cell.angle_beta   90.00
_cell.angle_gamma   90.00
#
_symmetry.space_group_name_H-M   'P 1'
#
loop_
_entity.id
_entity.type
_entity.pdbx_description
1 polymer ?
#
loop_
_entity_poly.entity_id
_entity_poly.type
_entity_poly.pdbx_seq_one_letter_code
_entity_poly.pdbx_strand_id
1 'polypeptide(L)'
;MYTILNAAISIDGKLSTIRNDSEISSKLDLMRVHKLRSTVDGIVIGICTVLKDNPMLNVRYPTKVAKNPTRIIIDSKARIPLNSRIIESSKKIQTIIAVTRKASFKKIQKLQNKGVQVLVSGNRKVNIRNLFQQLEKMGLKKIIIEGGGEINWSVLKLGLVNELVVTISPIVIGGRNAKTLVEGEGYTKISDGIKMKLTKTIIQNKNEIVLFYKLR
;
A
#
# COMPACT_ATOMS: atom_id res chain seq x y z
N MET A 1 -12.29 -3.63 -10.51
CA MET A 1 -10.92 -3.07 -10.42
C MET A 1 -9.92 -4.17 -10.08
N TYR A 2 -8.80 -4.28 -10.80
CA TYR A 2 -7.74 -5.28 -10.53
C TYR A 2 -6.79 -4.77 -9.45
N THR A 3 -6.57 -5.54 -8.41
CA THR A 3 -5.80 -5.12 -7.23
C THR A 3 -4.62 -6.06 -6.99
N ILE A 4 -3.42 -5.48 -6.94
CA ILE A 4 -2.16 -6.16 -6.61
C ILE A 4 -1.73 -5.72 -5.23
N LEU A 5 -1.52 -6.66 -4.29
CA LEU A 5 -0.84 -6.39 -3.04
C LEU A 5 0.63 -6.71 -3.24
N ASN A 6 1.52 -5.73 -3.04
CA ASN A 6 2.97 -5.91 -3.16
C ASN A 6 3.67 -5.55 -1.87
N ALA A 7 4.55 -6.43 -1.41
CA ALA A 7 5.35 -6.21 -0.21
C ALA A 7 6.72 -6.90 -0.31
N ALA A 8 7.71 -6.34 0.38
CA ALA A 8 8.96 -7.02 0.70
C ALA A 8 8.99 -7.37 2.19
N ILE A 9 9.44 -8.57 2.50
CA ILE A 9 9.51 -9.09 3.87
C ILE A 9 10.86 -9.77 4.14
N SER A 10 11.21 -9.88 5.40
CA SER A 10 12.26 -10.78 5.86
C SER A 10 11.82 -12.25 5.77
N ILE A 11 12.75 -13.19 5.94
CA ILE A 11 12.45 -14.64 5.98
C ILE A 11 11.41 -14.97 7.06
N ASP A 12 11.45 -14.27 8.19
CA ASP A 12 10.50 -14.41 9.30
C ASP A 12 9.25 -13.52 9.17
N GLY A 13 8.95 -13.01 7.96
CA GLY A 13 7.69 -12.37 7.60
C GLY A 13 7.54 -10.91 8.06
N LYS A 14 8.63 -10.22 8.40
CA LYS A 14 8.59 -8.84 8.89
C LYS A 14 8.67 -7.82 7.76
N LEU A 15 7.85 -6.75 7.83
CA LEU A 15 7.90 -5.57 6.96
C LEU A 15 8.90 -4.52 7.46
N SER A 16 9.22 -4.54 8.73
CA SER A 16 10.15 -3.58 9.35
C SER A 16 10.61 -4.08 10.72
N THR A 17 11.69 -3.47 11.23
CA THR A 17 12.15 -3.68 12.61
C THR A 17 11.19 -3.08 13.65
N ILE A 18 11.45 -3.32 14.94
CA ILE A 18 10.71 -2.72 16.05
C ILE A 18 10.84 -1.18 16.09
N ARG A 19 11.93 -0.64 15.53
CA ARG A 19 12.15 0.81 15.39
C ARG A 19 11.62 1.35 14.07
N ASN A 20 10.90 0.50 13.34
CA ASN A 20 10.29 0.84 12.06
C ASN A 20 11.27 1.09 10.89
N ASP A 21 12.46 0.58 10.91
CA ASP A 21 13.30 0.51 9.72
C ASP A 21 12.69 -0.50 8.73
N SER A 22 12.47 -0.09 7.49
CA SER A 22 11.81 -0.85 6.42
C SER A 22 12.68 -0.99 5.16
N GLU A 23 13.99 -0.72 5.25
CA GLU A 23 14.92 -0.87 4.13
C GLU A 23 15.26 -2.35 3.88
N ILE A 24 14.25 -3.13 3.46
CA ILE A 24 14.35 -4.57 3.24
C ILE A 24 14.70 -4.90 1.78
N SER A 25 14.19 -4.10 0.84
CA SER A 25 14.30 -4.38 -0.59
C SER A 25 15.69 -4.08 -1.16
N SER A 26 16.22 -4.99 -1.97
CA SER A 26 17.40 -4.70 -2.79
C SER A 26 17.12 -3.64 -3.84
N LYS A 27 18.20 -3.10 -4.45
CA LYS A 27 18.08 -2.18 -5.59
C LYS A 27 17.29 -2.79 -6.76
N LEU A 28 17.46 -4.09 -7.03
CA LEU A 28 16.70 -4.78 -8.08
C LEU A 28 15.22 -4.88 -7.74
N ASP A 29 14.89 -5.21 -6.50
CA ASP A 29 13.48 -5.24 -6.07
C ASP A 29 12.85 -3.85 -6.15
N LEU A 30 13.55 -2.80 -5.73
CA LEU A 30 13.09 -1.43 -5.89
C LEU A 30 12.82 -1.08 -7.35
N MET A 31 13.71 -1.48 -8.28
CA MET A 31 13.48 -1.28 -9.73
C MET A 31 12.24 -2.05 -10.22
N ARG A 32 12.05 -3.29 -9.77
CA ARG A 32 10.85 -4.09 -10.05
C ARG A 32 9.58 -3.40 -9.56
N VAL A 33 9.59 -2.89 -8.33
CA VAL A 33 8.45 -2.15 -7.76
C VAL A 33 8.15 -0.89 -8.55
N HIS A 34 9.16 -0.11 -8.93
CA HIS A 34 8.95 1.08 -9.77
C HIS A 34 8.39 0.73 -11.15
N LYS A 35 8.85 -0.37 -11.76
CA LYS A 35 8.27 -0.89 -13.00
C LYS A 35 6.80 -1.30 -12.79
N LEU A 36 6.48 -1.95 -11.67
CA LEU A 36 5.09 -2.30 -11.35
C LEU A 36 4.24 -1.05 -11.16
N ARG A 37 4.71 -0.03 -10.43
CA ARG A 37 4.02 1.25 -10.26
C ARG A 37 3.72 1.94 -11.58
N SER A 38 4.57 1.81 -12.60
CA SER A 38 4.34 2.41 -13.92
C SER A 38 3.23 1.73 -14.74
N THR A 39 2.74 0.57 -14.29
CA THR A 39 1.69 -0.21 -14.98
C THR A 39 0.33 -0.15 -14.29
N VAL A 40 0.16 0.69 -13.28
CA VAL A 40 -1.08 0.79 -12.51
C VAL A 40 -1.62 2.22 -12.50
N ASP A 41 -2.92 2.36 -12.27
CA ASP A 41 -3.61 3.66 -12.21
C ASP A 41 -3.47 4.31 -10.84
N GLY A 42 -3.28 3.52 -9.78
CA GLY A 42 -3.20 4.03 -8.41
C GLY A 42 -2.31 3.21 -7.47
N ILE A 43 -1.75 3.90 -6.47
CA ILE A 43 -0.98 3.31 -5.35
C ILE A 43 -1.72 3.60 -4.06
N VAL A 44 -2.02 2.57 -3.28
CA VAL A 44 -2.71 2.66 -1.98
C VAL A 44 -1.75 2.37 -0.85
N ILE A 45 -1.70 3.26 0.13
CA ILE A 45 -0.99 3.05 1.40
C ILE A 45 -1.80 3.55 2.59
N GLY A 46 -1.47 3.05 3.78
CA GLY A 46 -2.00 3.55 5.04
C GLY A 46 -1.26 4.80 5.54
N ILE A 47 -1.95 5.62 6.31
CA ILE A 47 -1.37 6.84 6.90
C ILE A 47 -0.13 6.57 7.76
N CYS A 48 -0.08 5.43 8.46
CA CYS A 48 1.08 5.09 9.30
C CYS A 48 2.38 5.00 8.48
N THR A 49 2.32 4.49 7.25
CA THR A 49 3.46 4.49 6.31
C THR A 49 3.88 5.91 5.94
N VAL A 50 2.92 6.82 5.71
CA VAL A 50 3.25 8.22 5.40
C VAL A 50 3.91 8.92 6.57
N LEU A 51 3.36 8.74 7.78
CA LEU A 51 3.88 9.38 9.00
C LEU A 51 5.29 8.91 9.35
N LYS A 52 5.62 7.67 8.97
CA LYS A 52 6.90 7.05 9.24
C LYS A 52 7.96 7.39 8.19
N ASP A 53 7.64 7.10 6.92
CA ASP A 53 8.64 7.05 5.85
C ASP A 53 8.63 8.33 5.00
N ASN A 54 7.60 9.19 5.15
CA ASN A 54 7.37 10.37 4.32
C ASN A 54 7.67 10.14 2.82
N PRO A 55 7.08 9.10 2.20
CA PRO A 55 7.45 8.67 0.85
C PRO A 55 6.96 9.65 -0.21
N MET A 56 7.58 9.64 -1.39
CA MET A 56 7.08 10.38 -2.57
C MET A 56 5.98 9.63 -3.32
N LEU A 57 5.95 8.30 -3.27
CA LEU A 57 5.05 7.43 -4.03
C LEU A 57 4.96 7.80 -5.52
N ASN A 58 6.10 8.00 -6.14
CA ASN A 58 6.23 8.27 -7.57
C ASN A 58 6.96 7.13 -8.27
N VAL A 59 6.98 7.17 -9.59
CA VAL A 59 7.81 6.29 -10.42
C VAL A 59 9.13 7.00 -10.71
N ARG A 60 10.26 6.36 -10.38
CA ARG A 60 11.62 6.87 -10.64
C ARG A 60 12.37 6.04 -11.68
N TYR A 61 11.96 4.78 -11.83
CA TYR A 61 12.51 3.82 -12.78
C TYR A 61 11.37 3.07 -13.49
N PRO A 62 11.39 2.92 -14.83
CA PRO A 62 12.33 3.54 -15.77
C PRO A 62 12.19 5.07 -15.77
N THR A 63 13.24 5.78 -16.17
CA THR A 63 13.31 7.25 -16.11
C THR A 63 12.31 7.98 -17.03
N LYS A 64 11.81 7.30 -18.07
CA LYS A 64 10.78 7.82 -18.96
C LYS A 64 9.43 7.19 -18.62
N VAL A 65 8.64 7.85 -17.78
CA VAL A 65 7.28 7.42 -17.42
C VAL A 65 6.32 8.50 -17.90
N ALA A 66 5.33 8.09 -18.69
CA ALA A 66 4.33 9.01 -19.24
C ALA A 66 3.46 9.63 -18.12
N LYS A 67 3.15 8.87 -17.07
CA LYS A 67 2.27 9.32 -15.97
C LYS A 67 2.59 8.61 -14.66
N ASN A 68 2.62 9.35 -13.56
CA ASN A 68 2.64 8.76 -12.22
C ASN A 68 1.23 8.24 -11.86
N PRO A 69 1.13 7.11 -11.16
CA PRO A 69 -0.15 6.64 -10.65
C PRO A 69 -0.72 7.59 -9.60
N THR A 70 -2.04 7.63 -9.48
CA THR A 70 -2.76 8.36 -8.44
C THR A 70 -2.36 7.81 -7.07
N ARG A 71 -1.95 8.68 -6.15
CA ARG A 71 -1.60 8.29 -4.77
C ARG A 71 -2.85 8.28 -3.91
N ILE A 72 -3.15 7.16 -3.26
CA ILE A 72 -4.34 6.97 -2.42
C ILE A 72 -3.87 6.67 -1.00
N ILE A 73 -4.16 7.58 -0.08
CA ILE A 73 -3.78 7.45 1.33
C ILE A 73 -5.03 7.16 2.16
N ILE A 74 -5.03 6.04 2.88
CA ILE A 74 -6.10 5.70 3.81
C ILE A 74 -5.79 6.35 5.16
N ASP A 75 -6.52 7.42 5.49
CA ASP A 75 -6.29 8.24 6.69
C ASP A 75 -7.60 8.65 7.36
N SER A 76 -8.19 7.79 8.15
CA SER A 76 -9.51 7.97 8.75
C SER A 76 -9.73 9.33 9.43
N LYS A 77 -8.68 9.96 9.97
CA LYS A 77 -8.77 11.21 10.76
C LYS A 77 -8.07 12.41 10.10
N ALA A 78 -7.62 12.29 8.86
CA ALA A 78 -6.83 13.30 8.14
C ALA A 78 -5.58 13.75 8.94
N ARG A 79 -4.81 12.79 9.48
CA ARG A 79 -3.60 13.04 10.27
C ARG A 79 -2.40 13.45 9.44
N ILE A 80 -2.44 13.25 8.11
CA ILE A 80 -1.33 13.54 7.22
C ILE A 80 -0.79 14.96 7.42
N PRO A 81 0.52 15.15 7.58
CA PRO A 81 1.11 16.48 7.69
C PRO A 81 0.98 17.26 6.39
N LEU A 82 0.67 18.56 6.47
CA LEU A 82 0.53 19.43 5.29
C LEU A 82 1.87 19.70 4.59
N ASN A 83 2.98 19.45 5.25
CA ASN A 83 4.35 19.53 4.76
C ASN A 83 4.94 18.16 4.41
N SER A 84 4.12 17.10 4.32
CA SER A 84 4.61 15.80 3.82
C SER A 84 4.89 15.88 2.32
N ARG A 85 5.91 15.15 1.85
CA ARG A 85 6.33 15.12 0.43
C ARG A 85 5.16 14.79 -0.52
N ILE A 86 4.21 13.95 -0.08
CA ILE A 86 2.99 13.63 -0.82
C ILE A 86 2.14 14.89 -1.01
N ILE A 87 1.91 15.68 0.05
CA ILE A 87 1.05 16.86 -0.01
C ILE A 87 1.74 18.00 -0.78
N GLU A 88 3.01 18.24 -0.57
CA GLU A 88 3.75 19.27 -1.29
C GLU A 88 3.78 19.04 -2.79
N SER A 89 3.78 17.80 -3.21
CA SER A 89 3.76 17.42 -4.64
C SER A 89 2.35 17.12 -5.20
N SER A 90 1.28 17.36 -4.44
CA SER A 90 -0.09 16.99 -4.85
C SER A 90 -0.60 17.73 -6.08
N LYS A 91 -0.14 18.94 -6.34
CA LYS A 91 -0.43 19.69 -7.57
C LYS A 91 0.18 19.06 -8.83
N LYS A 92 1.29 18.30 -8.68
CA LYS A 92 2.00 17.65 -9.79
C LYS A 92 1.59 16.19 -9.97
N ILE A 93 1.25 15.49 -8.89
CA ILE A 93 0.86 14.08 -8.91
C ILE A 93 -0.48 13.95 -8.20
N GLN A 94 -1.49 13.48 -8.91
CA GLN A 94 -2.84 13.30 -8.37
C GLN A 94 -2.80 12.56 -7.04
N THR A 95 -3.47 13.12 -6.03
CA THR A 95 -3.45 12.60 -4.67
C THR A 95 -4.86 12.57 -4.10
N ILE A 96 -5.25 11.43 -3.60
CA ILE A 96 -6.53 11.17 -2.93
C ILE A 96 -6.24 10.81 -1.48
N ILE A 97 -6.98 11.41 -0.55
CA ILE A 97 -6.97 11.00 0.85
C ILE A 97 -8.36 10.50 1.21
N ALA A 98 -8.44 9.22 1.58
CA ALA A 98 -9.67 8.60 2.05
C ALA A 98 -9.81 8.85 3.56
N VAL A 99 -10.86 9.54 3.95
CA VAL A 99 -11.15 9.91 5.34
C VAL A 99 -12.51 9.36 5.78
N THR A 100 -12.81 9.47 7.07
CA THR A 100 -14.14 9.20 7.61
C THR A 100 -14.89 10.50 7.88
N ARG A 101 -16.19 10.40 8.19
CA ARG A 101 -17.01 11.55 8.64
C ARG A 101 -16.49 12.22 9.92
N LYS A 102 -15.58 11.56 10.66
CA LYS A 102 -14.94 12.11 11.87
C LYS A 102 -13.69 12.94 11.59
N ALA A 103 -13.25 13.05 10.33
CA ALA A 103 -12.12 13.89 9.99
C ALA A 103 -12.48 15.39 10.15
N SER A 104 -11.53 16.18 10.64
CA SER A 104 -11.74 17.61 10.86
C SER A 104 -12.02 18.34 9.53
N PHE A 105 -13.15 19.02 9.43
CA PHE A 105 -13.52 19.83 8.26
C PHE A 105 -12.45 20.88 7.92
N LYS A 106 -11.92 21.58 8.94
CA LYS A 106 -10.82 22.54 8.76
C LYS A 106 -9.56 21.92 8.15
N LYS A 107 -9.26 20.66 8.53
CA LYS A 107 -8.11 19.94 7.95
C LYS A 107 -8.39 19.50 6.51
N ILE A 108 -9.61 19.06 6.22
CA ILE A 108 -10.04 18.69 4.86
C ILE A 108 -9.90 19.90 3.93
N GLN A 109 -10.41 21.07 4.30
CA GLN A 109 -10.27 22.29 3.51
C GLN A 109 -8.80 22.64 3.22
N LYS A 110 -7.92 22.55 4.25
CA LYS A 110 -6.48 22.79 4.07
C LYS A 110 -5.84 21.83 3.07
N LEU A 111 -6.25 20.56 3.07
CA LEU A 111 -5.77 19.56 2.12
C LEU A 111 -6.27 19.85 0.70
N GLN A 112 -7.54 20.20 0.55
CA GLN A 112 -8.14 20.58 -0.74
C GLN A 112 -7.48 21.81 -1.35
N ASN A 113 -7.16 22.82 -0.54
CA ASN A 113 -6.42 24.03 -0.97
C ASN A 113 -4.98 23.69 -1.46
N LYS A 114 -4.42 22.57 -1.03
CA LYS A 114 -3.13 22.05 -1.53
C LYS A 114 -3.27 21.22 -2.82
N GLY A 115 -4.50 21.06 -3.37
CA GLY A 115 -4.76 20.27 -4.58
C GLY A 115 -5.00 18.78 -4.32
N VAL A 116 -5.31 18.41 -3.08
CA VAL A 116 -5.65 17.03 -2.70
C VAL A 116 -7.14 16.81 -2.88
N GLN A 117 -7.51 15.69 -3.50
CA GLN A 117 -8.88 15.22 -3.51
C GLN A 117 -9.17 14.44 -2.23
N VAL A 118 -10.26 14.76 -1.54
CA VAL A 118 -10.65 14.06 -0.31
C VAL A 118 -11.92 13.26 -0.57
N LEU A 119 -11.84 11.96 -0.30
CA LEU A 119 -12.99 11.05 -0.37
C LEU A 119 -13.43 10.65 1.04
N VAL A 120 -14.70 10.87 1.33
CA VAL A 120 -15.29 10.43 2.60
C VAL A 120 -15.84 9.01 2.43
N SER A 121 -15.33 8.07 3.21
CA SER A 121 -15.73 6.67 3.17
C SER A 121 -15.78 6.07 4.57
N GLY A 122 -16.96 5.85 5.11
CA GLY A 122 -17.19 5.27 6.44
C GLY A 122 -17.27 6.30 7.57
N ASN A 123 -17.55 5.79 8.78
CA ASN A 123 -17.83 6.63 9.96
C ASN A 123 -16.63 6.71 10.94
N ARG A 124 -16.15 5.57 11.45
CA ARG A 124 -15.03 5.49 12.42
C ARG A 124 -13.72 5.04 11.78
N LYS A 125 -13.81 4.06 10.88
CA LYS A 125 -12.72 3.58 10.03
C LYS A 125 -13.14 3.78 8.57
N VAL A 126 -12.18 3.97 7.67
CA VAL A 126 -12.46 4.02 6.23
C VAL A 126 -13.07 2.69 5.81
N ASN A 127 -14.24 2.75 5.16
CA ASN A 127 -14.85 1.59 4.55
C ASN A 127 -14.12 1.28 3.23
N ILE A 128 -13.25 0.28 3.26
CA ILE A 128 -12.38 -0.09 2.13
C ILE A 128 -13.18 -0.50 0.90
N ARG A 129 -14.26 -1.28 1.07
CA ARG A 129 -15.10 -1.71 -0.06
C ARG A 129 -15.75 -0.51 -0.76
N ASN A 130 -16.32 0.41 0.02
CA ASN A 130 -16.91 1.63 -0.52
C ASN A 130 -15.85 2.54 -1.17
N LEU A 131 -14.66 2.67 -0.57
CA LEU A 131 -13.54 3.40 -1.16
C LEU A 131 -13.17 2.81 -2.54
N PHE A 132 -13.01 1.50 -2.65
CA PHE A 132 -12.64 0.84 -3.90
C PHE A 132 -13.71 1.05 -4.98
N GLN A 133 -14.99 0.99 -4.63
CA GLN A 133 -16.10 1.32 -5.55
C GLN A 133 -16.03 2.78 -6.04
N GLN A 134 -15.71 3.74 -5.16
CA GLN A 134 -15.53 5.13 -5.56
C GLN A 134 -14.33 5.29 -6.52
N LEU A 135 -13.19 4.66 -6.22
CA LEU A 135 -11.99 4.68 -7.08
C LEU A 135 -12.27 4.07 -8.47
N GLU A 136 -13.01 2.98 -8.52
CA GLU A 136 -13.41 2.35 -9.78
C GLU A 136 -14.34 3.24 -10.62
N LYS A 137 -15.32 3.91 -9.99
CA LYS A 137 -16.17 4.91 -10.64
C LYS A 137 -15.39 6.12 -11.16
N MET A 138 -14.24 6.43 -10.54
CA MET A 138 -13.32 7.47 -11.02
C MET A 138 -12.42 7.00 -12.16
N GLY A 139 -12.58 5.77 -12.64
CA GLY A 139 -11.85 5.22 -13.77
C GLY A 139 -10.54 4.51 -13.43
N LEU A 140 -10.21 4.29 -12.14
CA LEU A 140 -9.04 3.50 -11.78
C LEU A 140 -9.37 2.02 -11.98
N LYS A 141 -8.71 1.39 -12.96
CA LYS A 141 -8.95 -0.02 -13.33
C LYS A 141 -7.98 -0.99 -12.66
N LYS A 142 -6.75 -0.53 -12.38
CA LYS A 142 -5.69 -1.35 -11.81
C LYS A 142 -4.96 -0.56 -10.72
N ILE A 143 -4.87 -1.13 -9.52
CA ILE A 143 -4.18 -0.48 -8.39
C ILE A 143 -3.19 -1.44 -7.73
N ILE A 144 -2.16 -0.83 -7.10
CA ILE A 144 -1.22 -1.54 -6.23
C ILE A 144 -1.42 -1.09 -4.79
N ILE A 145 -1.39 -2.05 -3.86
CA ILE A 145 -1.37 -1.80 -2.41
C ILE A 145 0.04 -2.07 -1.92
N GLU A 146 0.64 -1.07 -1.28
CA GLU A 146 2.00 -1.16 -0.75
C GLU A 146 2.04 -1.07 0.80
N GLY A 147 0.95 -1.46 1.42
CA GLY A 147 0.95 -1.73 2.83
C GLY A 147 0.46 -0.61 3.76
N GLY A 148 0.69 -0.72 5.03
CA GLY A 148 1.13 -1.65 6.02
C GLY A 148 0.19 -2.82 6.32
N GLY A 149 0.61 -3.65 7.27
CA GLY A 149 -0.03 -4.92 7.60
C GLY A 149 -1.53 -4.85 7.90
N GLU A 150 -2.00 -3.81 8.55
CA GLU A 150 -3.44 -3.57 8.82
C GLU A 150 -4.25 -3.35 7.53
N ILE A 151 -3.70 -2.61 6.56
CA ILE A 151 -4.34 -2.42 5.26
C ILE A 151 -4.33 -3.72 4.48
N ASN A 152 -3.19 -4.43 4.49
CA ASN A 152 -3.05 -5.72 3.84
C ASN A 152 -4.10 -6.71 4.36
N TRP A 153 -4.27 -6.81 5.69
CA TRP A 153 -5.33 -7.61 6.29
C TRP A 153 -6.72 -7.20 5.80
N SER A 154 -7.02 -5.91 5.88
CA SER A 154 -8.34 -5.38 5.53
C SER A 154 -8.75 -5.72 4.09
N VAL A 155 -7.82 -5.57 3.12
CA VAL A 155 -8.12 -5.85 1.72
C VAL A 155 -8.18 -7.34 1.42
N LEU A 156 -7.32 -8.15 2.06
CA LEU A 156 -7.32 -9.60 1.95
C LEU A 156 -8.61 -10.20 2.53
N LYS A 157 -8.97 -9.83 3.76
CA LYS A 157 -10.20 -10.28 4.42
C LYS A 157 -11.47 -9.95 3.62
N LEU A 158 -11.48 -8.84 2.91
CA LEU A 158 -12.60 -8.41 2.07
C LEU A 158 -12.63 -9.07 0.68
N GLY A 159 -11.63 -9.90 0.32
CA GLY A 159 -11.52 -10.52 -1.00
C GLY A 159 -11.27 -9.50 -2.12
N LEU A 160 -10.63 -8.38 -1.83
CA LEU A 160 -10.40 -7.30 -2.80
C LEU A 160 -9.05 -7.41 -3.51
N VAL A 161 -8.23 -8.40 -3.19
CA VAL A 161 -6.91 -8.63 -3.80
C VAL A 161 -7.03 -9.71 -4.86
N ASN A 162 -6.54 -9.45 -6.06
CA ASN A 162 -6.46 -10.43 -7.15
C ASN A 162 -5.11 -11.15 -7.18
N GLU A 163 -4.05 -10.40 -6.85
CA GLU A 163 -2.68 -10.91 -6.90
C GLU A 163 -1.90 -10.42 -5.67
N LEU A 164 -1.15 -11.32 -5.05
CA LEU A 164 -0.18 -11.02 -4.02
C LEU A 164 1.23 -11.25 -4.58
N VAL A 165 2.06 -10.21 -4.54
CA VAL A 165 3.47 -10.28 -4.91
C VAL A 165 4.31 -10.04 -3.66
N VAL A 166 5.10 -11.03 -3.27
CA VAL A 166 5.93 -10.95 -2.06
C VAL A 166 7.38 -11.17 -2.42
N THR A 167 8.23 -10.22 -2.09
CA THR A 167 9.69 -10.38 -2.11
C THR A 167 10.15 -10.84 -0.74
N ILE A 168 10.86 -11.95 -0.69
CA ILE A 168 11.50 -12.47 0.52
C ILE A 168 12.98 -12.12 0.44
N SER A 169 13.41 -11.21 1.29
CA SER A 169 14.81 -10.83 1.44
C SER A 169 15.54 -11.78 2.38
N PRO A 170 16.83 -12.08 2.16
CA PRO A 170 17.58 -13.10 2.89
C PRO A 170 18.05 -12.57 4.27
N ILE A 171 17.15 -12.02 5.05
CA ILE A 171 17.41 -11.49 6.40
C ILE A 171 16.34 -11.98 7.38
N VAL A 172 16.72 -12.13 8.64
CA VAL A 172 15.85 -12.40 9.77
C VAL A 172 15.85 -11.17 10.67
N ILE A 173 14.68 -10.64 10.99
CA ILE A 173 14.51 -9.41 11.79
C ILE A 173 14.10 -9.73 13.23
N GLY A 174 13.21 -10.69 13.44
CA GLY A 174 12.66 -11.00 14.74
C GLY A 174 11.78 -9.88 15.33
N GLY A 175 11.62 -9.90 16.66
CA GLY A 175 10.86 -8.88 17.40
C GLY A 175 9.36 -9.13 17.43
N ARG A 176 8.80 -9.32 18.64
CA ARG A 176 7.36 -9.55 18.85
C ARG A 176 6.50 -8.41 18.27
N ASN A 177 6.97 -7.16 18.40
CA ASN A 177 6.24 -5.96 17.97
C ASN A 177 6.69 -5.46 16.58
N ALA A 178 7.58 -6.17 15.89
CA ALA A 178 7.96 -5.85 14.53
C ALA A 178 6.79 -6.09 13.58
N LYS A 179 6.56 -5.17 12.64
CA LYS A 179 5.42 -5.24 11.71
C LYS A 179 5.54 -6.43 10.78
N THR A 180 4.42 -7.16 10.58
CA THR A 180 4.34 -8.32 9.71
C THR A 180 3.63 -8.01 8.40
N LEU A 181 3.77 -8.91 7.42
CA LEU A 181 3.10 -8.80 6.12
C LEU A 181 1.61 -8.54 6.26
N VAL A 182 0.97 -9.24 7.20
CA VAL A 182 -0.47 -9.14 7.47
C VAL A 182 -0.65 -9.03 8.99
N GLU A 183 -1.34 -7.98 9.42
CA GLU A 183 -1.73 -7.75 10.82
C GLU A 183 -3.26 -7.85 10.97
N GLY A 184 -3.81 -7.41 12.08
CA GLY A 184 -5.25 -7.43 12.36
C GLY A 184 -5.68 -8.62 13.21
N GLU A 185 -6.96 -8.98 13.14
CA GLU A 185 -7.57 -9.98 14.05
C GLU A 185 -7.14 -11.42 13.75
N GLY A 186 -6.78 -11.70 12.48
CA GLY A 186 -6.45 -13.05 12.02
C GLY A 186 -7.66 -14.00 11.94
N TYR A 187 -7.38 -15.27 11.63
CA TYR A 187 -8.35 -16.36 11.66
C TYR A 187 -8.03 -17.29 12.82
N THR A 188 -9.06 -17.89 13.41
CA THR A 188 -8.89 -18.82 14.54
C THR A 188 -8.54 -20.25 14.08
N LYS A 189 -8.87 -20.60 12.85
CA LYS A 189 -8.57 -21.92 12.25
C LYS A 189 -7.79 -21.76 10.96
N ILE A 190 -6.86 -22.65 10.71
CA ILE A 190 -6.09 -22.68 9.44
C ILE A 190 -7.01 -22.91 8.24
N SER A 191 -8.08 -23.69 8.40
CA SER A 191 -9.08 -23.95 7.35
C SER A 191 -9.74 -22.67 6.82
N ASP A 192 -9.88 -21.65 7.67
CA ASP A 192 -10.54 -20.37 7.35
C ASP A 192 -9.59 -19.39 6.64
N GLY A 193 -8.29 -19.72 6.63
CA GLY A 193 -7.25 -18.91 6.01
C GLY A 193 -7.46 -18.71 4.52
N ILE A 194 -7.03 -17.56 4.01
CA ILE A 194 -7.14 -17.20 2.60
C ILE A 194 -6.24 -18.09 1.76
N LYS A 195 -6.84 -18.87 0.89
CA LYS A 195 -6.12 -19.81 0.00
C LYS A 195 -5.64 -19.08 -1.25
N MET A 196 -4.40 -19.36 -1.62
CA MET A 196 -3.76 -18.76 -2.79
C MET A 196 -3.11 -19.84 -3.65
N LYS A 197 -2.95 -19.53 -4.94
CA LYS A 197 -2.24 -20.38 -5.89
C LYS A 197 -0.94 -19.68 -6.31
N LEU A 198 0.21 -20.32 -6.08
CA LEU A 198 1.50 -19.86 -6.62
C LEU A 198 1.45 -19.94 -8.13
N THR A 199 1.76 -18.83 -8.81
CA THR A 199 1.73 -18.72 -10.27
C THR A 199 3.10 -18.51 -10.87
N LYS A 200 4.01 -17.89 -10.13
CA LYS A 200 5.36 -17.58 -10.60
C LYS A 200 6.32 -17.43 -9.43
N THR A 201 7.58 -17.81 -9.64
CA THR A 201 8.71 -17.55 -8.75
C THR A 201 9.84 -16.92 -9.56
N ILE A 202 10.48 -15.90 -9.00
CA ILE A 202 11.69 -15.28 -9.57
C ILE A 202 12.77 -15.26 -8.49
N ILE A 203 13.96 -15.71 -8.82
CA ILE A 203 15.14 -15.56 -7.95
C ILE A 203 15.90 -14.32 -8.44
N GLN A 204 16.11 -13.34 -7.57
CA GLN A 204 16.87 -12.13 -7.85
C GLN A 204 18.19 -12.15 -7.09
N ASN A 205 19.28 -11.69 -7.71
CA ASN A 205 20.62 -11.62 -7.10
C ASN A 205 21.09 -12.90 -6.40
N LYS A 206 20.59 -14.08 -6.81
CA LYS A 206 20.82 -15.38 -6.17
C LYS A 206 20.30 -15.50 -4.72
N ASN A 207 19.82 -14.45 -4.10
CA ASN A 207 19.50 -14.40 -2.66
C ASN A 207 18.06 -13.94 -2.36
N GLU A 208 17.40 -13.14 -3.19
CA GLU A 208 16.01 -12.73 -3.01
C GLU A 208 15.08 -13.59 -3.83
N ILE A 209 13.91 -13.91 -3.28
CA ILE A 209 12.86 -14.66 -3.96
C ILE A 209 11.62 -13.78 -4.08
N VAL A 210 11.10 -13.62 -5.29
CA VAL A 210 9.82 -12.97 -5.54
C VAL A 210 8.78 -14.01 -5.87
N LEU A 211 7.74 -14.09 -5.06
CA LEU A 211 6.63 -15.02 -5.20
C LEU A 211 5.38 -14.27 -5.69
N PHE A 212 4.72 -14.85 -6.69
CA PHE A 212 3.48 -14.32 -7.25
C PHE A 212 2.35 -15.31 -6.96
N TYR A 213 1.35 -14.87 -6.23
CA TYR A 213 0.18 -15.66 -5.90
C TYR A 213 -1.08 -15.02 -6.48
N LYS A 214 -2.00 -15.85 -6.97
CA LYS A 214 -3.39 -15.45 -7.24
C LYS A 214 -4.29 -15.92 -6.11
N LEU A 215 -5.22 -15.09 -5.68
CA LEU A 215 -6.29 -15.49 -4.79
C LEU A 215 -7.27 -16.38 -5.57
N ARG A 216 -7.79 -17.41 -4.89
CA ARG A 216 -8.79 -18.34 -5.44
C ARG A 216 -10.19 -17.80 -5.27
#